data_7ca8a7677c12d94b5b7b9d3778b2ebcf
#
_entry.id   7ca8a7677c12d94b5b7b9d3778b2ebcf
#
_cell.length_a   1.000
_cell.length_b   1.000
_cell.length_c   1.000
_cell.angle_alpha   90.00
_cell.angle_beta   90.00
_cell.angle_gamma   90.00
#
_symmetry.space_group_name_H-M   'P 1'
#
loop_
_entity.id
_entity.type
_entity.pdbx_description
1 polymer ?
#
loop_
_entity_poly.entity_id
_entity_poly.type
_entity_poly.pdbx_seq_one_letter_code
_entity_poly.pdbx_strand_id
1 'polypeptide(L)'
;MDLPIDHFRLLGVSPSADAAAILHRLQTRCDGPPDQGFTHEALLKRNELLSRSADLLTDRDDRAEYESALIRLSASHPNETVGLDLPASSEVAGLILLWEAHGALEAFQMASHGLQPPQAPALGSGREADLTLLAALACRDAAVEEQGQRRYEAAAQLLVEGIQLQQRMGKLPDQQRRLEGDLEALLPFRILDLI
;
A
#
# COMPACT_ATOMS: atom_id res chain seq x y z
N MET A 1 8.52 -11.61 -1.77
CA MET A 1 8.05 -10.54 -0.86
C MET A 1 6.70 -10.96 -0.34
N ASP A 2 6.55 -11.00 0.97
CA ASP A 2 5.28 -11.33 1.62
C ASP A 2 4.55 -10.03 1.96
N LEU A 3 3.38 -9.81 1.35
CA LEU A 3 2.54 -8.62 1.58
C LEU A 3 1.47 -8.94 2.63
N PRO A 4 1.20 -8.09 3.61
CA PRO A 4 0.16 -8.28 4.63
C PRO A 4 -1.26 -8.08 4.06
N ILE A 5 -1.57 -8.74 2.95
CA ILE A 5 -2.82 -8.61 2.21
C ILE A 5 -3.17 -9.93 1.55
N ASP A 6 -4.43 -10.33 1.62
CA ASP A 6 -4.98 -11.49 0.93
C ASP A 6 -5.69 -11.10 -0.38
N HIS A 7 -6.11 -12.09 -1.19
CA HIS A 7 -6.77 -11.85 -2.47
C HIS A 7 -8.11 -11.12 -2.34
N PHE A 8 -8.88 -11.35 -1.28
CA PHE A 8 -10.15 -10.65 -1.05
C PHE A 8 -9.90 -9.17 -0.74
N ARG A 9 -8.96 -8.89 0.17
CA ARG A 9 -8.57 -7.53 0.52
C ARG A 9 -7.92 -6.81 -0.66
N LEU A 10 -7.10 -7.51 -1.45
CA LEU A 10 -6.43 -6.97 -2.63
C LEU A 10 -7.45 -6.48 -3.67
N LEU A 11 -8.52 -7.24 -3.93
CA LEU A 11 -9.62 -6.82 -4.80
C LEU A 11 -10.56 -5.81 -4.12
N GLY A 12 -10.62 -5.79 -2.80
CA GLY A 12 -11.58 -5.00 -2.04
C GLY A 12 -12.99 -5.59 -2.11
N VAL A 13 -13.09 -6.92 -1.99
CA VAL A 13 -14.36 -7.67 -1.98
C VAL A 13 -14.53 -8.43 -0.67
N SER A 14 -15.79 -8.69 -0.29
CA SER A 14 -16.10 -9.56 0.83
C SER A 14 -15.76 -11.02 0.51
N PRO A 15 -15.35 -11.84 1.51
CA PRO A 15 -15.26 -13.30 1.35
C PRO A 15 -16.58 -13.98 0.91
N SER A 16 -17.72 -13.31 1.10
CA SER A 16 -19.03 -13.79 0.63
C SER A 16 -19.41 -13.31 -0.77
N ALA A 17 -18.54 -12.54 -1.46
CA ALA A 17 -18.83 -12.00 -2.79
C ALA A 17 -18.98 -13.14 -3.82
N ASP A 18 -19.99 -13.03 -4.69
CA ASP A 18 -20.18 -13.91 -5.84
C ASP A 18 -19.26 -13.52 -7.02
N ALA A 19 -19.20 -14.36 -8.03
CA ALA A 19 -18.35 -14.14 -9.20
C ALA A 19 -18.71 -12.84 -9.94
N ALA A 20 -19.98 -12.45 -9.99
CA ALA A 20 -20.42 -11.22 -10.66
C ALA A 20 -19.91 -9.99 -9.91
N ALA A 21 -19.97 -9.96 -8.59
CA ALA A 21 -19.45 -8.88 -7.74
C ALA A 21 -17.92 -8.77 -7.86
N ILE A 22 -17.20 -9.89 -7.90
CA ILE A 22 -15.74 -9.96 -8.09
C ILE A 22 -15.35 -9.34 -9.44
N LEU A 23 -15.98 -9.77 -10.53
CA LEU A 23 -15.70 -9.27 -11.87
C LEU A 23 -16.05 -7.78 -12.03
N HIS A 24 -17.16 -7.35 -11.45
CA HIS A 24 -17.53 -5.94 -11.43
C HIS A 24 -16.49 -5.09 -10.68
N ARG A 25 -16.01 -5.58 -9.54
CA ARG A 25 -14.99 -4.88 -8.75
C ARG A 25 -13.65 -4.83 -9.49
N LEU A 26 -13.23 -5.93 -10.13
CA LEU A 26 -12.05 -5.97 -10.99
C LEU A 26 -12.14 -4.88 -12.06
N GLN A 27 -13.25 -4.85 -12.82
CA GLN A 27 -13.45 -3.86 -13.88
C GLN A 27 -13.32 -2.43 -13.33
N THR A 28 -14.04 -2.13 -12.25
CA THR A 28 -14.02 -0.80 -11.62
C THR A 28 -12.60 -0.38 -11.22
N ARG A 29 -11.79 -1.29 -10.67
CA ARG A 29 -10.43 -0.99 -10.26
C ARG A 29 -9.46 -0.85 -11.43
N CYS A 30 -9.64 -1.65 -12.49
CA CYS A 30 -8.82 -1.53 -13.70
C CYS A 30 -9.13 -0.24 -14.48
N ASP A 31 -10.39 0.20 -14.52
CA ASP A 31 -10.81 1.43 -15.21
C ASP A 31 -10.40 2.71 -14.45
N GLY A 32 -10.19 2.62 -13.14
CA GLY A 32 -9.77 3.71 -12.29
C GLY A 32 -8.38 3.47 -11.65
N PRO A 33 -7.29 3.37 -12.44
CA PRO A 33 -5.96 3.27 -11.85
C PRO A 33 -5.59 4.57 -11.13
N PRO A 34 -4.69 4.53 -10.13
CA PRO A 34 -4.21 5.73 -9.48
C PRO A 34 -3.46 6.63 -10.48
N ASP A 35 -3.84 7.91 -10.54
CA ASP A 35 -3.35 8.92 -11.50
C ASP A 35 -2.21 9.80 -10.95
N GLN A 36 -1.56 9.37 -9.86
CA GLN A 36 -0.55 10.16 -9.14
C GLN A 36 0.83 10.19 -9.82
N GLY A 37 1.00 9.54 -10.96
CA GLY A 37 2.23 9.58 -11.74
C GLY A 37 3.12 8.34 -11.60
N PHE A 38 2.56 7.20 -11.22
CA PHE A 38 3.25 5.91 -11.27
C PHE A 38 3.63 5.53 -12.71
N THR A 39 4.69 4.76 -12.87
CA THR A 39 5.09 4.27 -14.19
C THR A 39 4.03 3.37 -14.80
N HIS A 40 3.97 3.36 -16.14
CA HIS A 40 3.07 2.47 -16.87
C HIS A 40 3.33 0.98 -16.54
N GLU A 41 4.59 0.60 -16.32
CA GLU A 41 4.95 -0.76 -15.93
C GLU A 41 4.36 -1.15 -14.57
N ALA A 42 4.44 -0.27 -13.57
CA ALA A 42 3.86 -0.53 -12.25
C ALA A 42 2.34 -0.69 -12.32
N LEU A 43 1.66 0.16 -13.11
CA LEU A 43 0.21 0.09 -13.30
C LEU A 43 -0.24 -1.15 -14.09
N LEU A 44 0.53 -1.58 -15.09
CA LEU A 44 0.25 -2.84 -15.80
C LEU A 44 0.35 -4.03 -14.85
N LYS A 45 1.44 -4.14 -14.09
CA LYS A 45 1.62 -5.22 -13.11
C LYS A 45 0.57 -5.21 -12.01
N ARG A 46 0.12 -4.01 -11.59
CA ARG A 46 -1.02 -3.86 -10.67
C ARG A 46 -2.28 -4.50 -11.24
N ASN A 47 -2.62 -4.21 -12.49
CA ASN A 47 -3.79 -4.78 -13.16
C ASN A 47 -3.65 -6.29 -13.38
N GLU A 48 -2.45 -6.80 -13.68
CA GLU A 48 -2.16 -8.24 -13.75
C GLU A 48 -2.42 -8.94 -12.41
N LEU A 49 -2.01 -8.35 -11.28
CA LEU A 49 -2.27 -8.88 -9.95
C LEU A 49 -3.76 -8.90 -9.61
N LEU A 50 -4.49 -7.82 -9.96
CA LEU A 50 -5.95 -7.78 -9.79
C LEU A 50 -6.64 -8.87 -10.60
N SER A 51 -6.26 -9.06 -11.87
CA SER A 51 -6.83 -10.09 -12.75
C SER A 51 -6.57 -11.49 -12.20
N ARG A 52 -5.32 -11.78 -11.81
CA ARG A 52 -4.96 -13.08 -11.21
C ARG A 52 -5.76 -13.37 -9.94
N SER A 53 -5.98 -12.35 -9.11
CA SER A 53 -6.80 -12.51 -7.90
C SER A 53 -8.27 -12.77 -8.22
N ALA A 54 -8.80 -12.11 -9.26
CA ALA A 54 -10.16 -12.34 -9.70
C ALA A 54 -10.33 -13.73 -10.31
N ASP A 55 -9.38 -14.20 -11.12
CA ASP A 55 -9.40 -15.55 -11.71
C ASP A 55 -9.44 -16.60 -10.61
N LEU A 56 -8.55 -16.50 -9.60
CA LEU A 56 -8.53 -17.42 -8.46
C LEU A 56 -9.84 -17.40 -7.66
N LEU A 57 -10.43 -16.23 -7.43
CA LEU A 57 -11.64 -16.12 -6.61
C LEU A 57 -12.94 -16.42 -7.38
N THR A 58 -12.93 -16.43 -8.71
CA THR A 58 -14.08 -16.77 -9.55
C THR A 58 -14.09 -18.26 -9.93
N ASP A 59 -12.94 -18.92 -9.96
CA ASP A 59 -12.89 -20.37 -10.07
C ASP A 59 -13.32 -21.00 -8.76
N ARG A 60 -14.26 -21.96 -8.84
CA ARG A 60 -14.88 -22.57 -7.65
C ARG A 60 -13.91 -23.43 -6.85
N ASP A 61 -13.07 -24.19 -7.54
CA ASP A 61 -12.19 -25.18 -6.90
C ASP A 61 -10.97 -24.49 -6.33
N ASP A 62 -10.36 -23.56 -7.08
CA ASP A 62 -9.23 -22.74 -6.64
C ASP A 62 -9.60 -21.88 -5.44
N ARG A 63 -10.77 -21.24 -5.48
CA ARG A 63 -11.30 -20.47 -4.36
C ARG A 63 -11.49 -21.31 -3.10
N ALA A 64 -12.10 -22.50 -3.23
CA ALA A 64 -12.34 -23.39 -2.07
C ALA A 64 -11.01 -23.85 -1.44
N GLU A 65 -10.00 -24.16 -2.26
CA GLU A 65 -8.66 -24.49 -1.79
C GLU A 65 -8.00 -23.29 -1.08
N TYR A 66 -8.08 -22.11 -1.67
CA TYR A 66 -7.57 -20.87 -1.10
C TYR A 66 -8.22 -20.52 0.24
N GLU A 67 -9.56 -20.55 0.34
CA GLU A 67 -10.30 -20.30 1.58
C GLU A 67 -9.91 -21.30 2.67
N SER A 68 -9.73 -22.57 2.31
CA SER A 68 -9.27 -23.61 3.24
C SER A 68 -7.84 -23.35 3.73
N ALA A 69 -6.98 -22.84 2.86
CA ALA A 69 -5.61 -22.45 3.23
C ALA A 69 -5.58 -21.23 4.19
N LEU A 70 -6.41 -20.22 3.92
CA LEU A 70 -6.57 -19.05 4.79
C LEU A 70 -7.01 -19.45 6.20
N ILE A 71 -8.01 -20.33 6.32
CA ILE A 71 -8.51 -20.81 7.61
C ILE A 71 -7.39 -21.54 8.37
N ARG A 72 -6.64 -22.42 7.70
CA ARG A 72 -5.52 -23.16 8.32
C ARG A 72 -4.43 -22.22 8.82
N LEU A 73 -4.04 -21.23 8.01
CA LEU A 73 -3.01 -20.24 8.38
C LEU A 73 -3.46 -19.38 9.55
N SER A 74 -4.67 -18.86 9.53
CA SER A 74 -5.23 -18.07 10.64
C SER A 74 -5.33 -18.88 11.95
N ALA A 75 -5.64 -20.17 11.87
CA ALA A 75 -5.69 -21.04 13.04
C ALA A 75 -4.31 -21.37 13.62
N SER A 76 -3.29 -21.48 12.76
CA SER A 76 -1.92 -21.80 13.16
C SER A 76 -1.14 -20.56 13.67
N HIS A 77 -1.47 -19.39 13.15
CA HIS A 77 -0.78 -18.12 13.41
C HIS A 77 -1.79 -16.99 13.66
N PRO A 78 -2.52 -17.00 14.79
CA PRO A 78 -3.63 -16.08 15.03
C PRO A 78 -3.23 -14.60 15.11
N ASN A 79 -1.93 -14.31 15.26
CA ASN A 79 -1.38 -12.96 15.33
C ASN A 79 -0.59 -12.55 14.09
N GLU A 80 -0.52 -13.42 13.08
CA GLU A 80 0.17 -13.12 11.84
C GLU A 80 -0.85 -12.78 10.75
N THR A 81 -0.58 -11.72 10.00
CA THR A 81 -1.37 -11.36 8.83
C THR A 81 -1.07 -12.35 7.71
N VAL A 82 -2.10 -12.96 7.14
CA VAL A 82 -1.94 -13.80 5.96
C VAL A 82 -1.43 -12.92 4.82
N GLY A 83 -0.24 -13.23 4.33
CA GLY A 83 0.41 -12.48 3.27
C GLY A 83 0.35 -13.16 1.91
N LEU A 84 0.36 -12.36 0.85
CA LEU A 84 0.60 -12.84 -0.50
C LEU A 84 2.09 -12.86 -0.78
N ASP A 85 2.63 -14.02 -1.15
CA ASP A 85 4.01 -14.11 -1.65
C ASP A 85 4.05 -13.61 -3.10
N LEU A 86 4.69 -12.45 -3.30
CA LEU A 86 4.83 -11.84 -4.61
C LEU A 86 6.27 -11.91 -5.09
N PRO A 87 6.48 -12.16 -6.40
CA PRO A 87 7.80 -12.04 -7.00
C PRO A 87 8.31 -10.60 -6.89
N ALA A 88 9.63 -10.43 -6.76
CA ALA A 88 10.26 -9.10 -6.63
C ALA A 88 9.87 -8.14 -7.76
N SER A 89 9.60 -8.67 -8.97
CA SER A 89 9.14 -7.87 -10.12
C SER A 89 7.74 -7.25 -9.95
N SER A 90 6.96 -7.71 -8.99
CA SER A 90 5.59 -7.23 -8.70
C SER A 90 5.52 -6.46 -7.39
N GLU A 91 6.64 -6.19 -6.74
CA GLU A 91 6.71 -5.51 -5.43
C GLU A 91 5.98 -4.16 -5.44
N VAL A 92 6.37 -3.26 -6.35
CA VAL A 92 5.74 -1.92 -6.46
C VAL A 92 4.24 -2.02 -6.66
N ALA A 93 3.81 -2.88 -7.58
CA ALA A 93 2.41 -3.12 -7.89
C ALA A 93 1.63 -3.65 -6.67
N GLY A 94 2.22 -4.58 -5.94
CA GLY A 94 1.65 -5.10 -4.71
C GLY A 94 1.53 -4.04 -3.62
N LEU A 95 2.55 -3.19 -3.46
CA LEU A 95 2.52 -2.10 -2.49
C LEU A 95 1.49 -1.01 -2.86
N ILE A 96 1.31 -0.71 -4.15
CA ILE A 96 0.23 0.18 -4.61
C ILE A 96 -1.13 -0.41 -4.21
N LEU A 97 -1.35 -1.71 -4.44
CA LEU A 97 -2.60 -2.38 -4.07
C LEU A 97 -2.84 -2.43 -2.56
N LEU A 98 -1.78 -2.61 -1.77
CA LEU A 98 -1.83 -2.54 -0.31
C LEU A 98 -2.25 -1.15 0.16
N TRP A 99 -1.65 -0.10 -0.40
CA TRP A 99 -2.02 1.28 -0.12
C TRP A 99 -3.49 1.56 -0.46
N GLU A 100 -3.94 1.18 -1.66
CA GLU A 100 -5.34 1.32 -2.09
C GLU A 100 -6.33 0.53 -1.23
N ALA A 101 -5.88 -0.52 -0.54
CA ALA A 101 -6.68 -1.35 0.36
C ALA A 101 -6.63 -0.87 1.84
N HIS A 102 -6.40 0.43 2.05
CA HIS A 102 -6.30 1.05 3.38
C HIS A 102 -5.14 0.49 4.24
N GLY A 103 -4.06 0.09 3.59
CA GLY A 103 -2.81 -0.32 4.24
C GLY A 103 -1.73 0.77 4.10
N ALA A 104 -2.08 2.04 4.37
CA ALA A 104 -1.19 3.17 4.12
C ALA A 104 0.09 3.10 4.97
N LEU A 105 -0.03 2.77 6.24
CA LEU A 105 1.12 2.66 7.15
C LEU A 105 2.07 1.54 6.70
N GLU A 106 1.55 0.35 6.45
CA GLU A 106 2.33 -0.80 6.00
C GLU A 106 2.98 -0.53 4.63
N ALA A 107 2.24 0.07 3.70
CA ALA A 107 2.77 0.44 2.39
C ALA A 107 3.91 1.46 2.51
N PHE A 108 3.79 2.46 3.40
CA PHE A 108 4.85 3.42 3.68
C PHE A 108 6.10 2.74 4.25
N GLN A 109 5.94 1.89 5.28
CA GLN A 109 7.05 1.19 5.92
C GLN A 109 7.79 0.29 4.93
N MET A 110 7.07 -0.49 4.13
CA MET A 110 7.66 -1.41 3.16
C MET A 110 8.34 -0.66 2.00
N ALA A 111 7.71 0.39 1.46
CA ALA A 111 8.31 1.22 0.44
C ALA A 111 9.59 1.92 0.95
N SER A 112 9.56 2.44 2.18
CA SER A 112 10.71 3.08 2.83
C SER A 112 11.86 2.09 3.05
N HIS A 113 11.55 0.84 3.43
CA HIS A 113 12.54 -0.22 3.56
C HIS A 113 13.19 -0.57 2.20
N GLY A 114 12.39 -0.68 1.13
CA GLY A 114 12.87 -0.93 -0.23
C GLY A 114 13.78 0.17 -0.79
N LEU A 115 13.75 1.37 -0.20
CA LEU A 115 14.60 2.51 -0.56
C LEU A 115 15.88 2.63 0.29
N GLN A 116 16.14 1.71 1.24
CA GLN A 116 17.34 1.75 2.08
C GLN A 116 18.55 1.13 1.37
N PRO A 117 19.78 1.72 1.52
CA PRO A 117 21.01 1.04 1.12
C PRO A 117 21.25 -0.21 2.01
N PRO A 118 21.75 -1.35 1.48
CA PRO A 118 22.38 -1.60 0.18
C PRO A 118 21.42 -2.08 -0.92
N GLN A 119 20.13 -2.05 -0.73
CA GLN A 119 19.15 -2.53 -1.70
C GLN A 119 18.95 -1.57 -2.88
N ALA A 120 19.35 -0.31 -2.70
CA ALA A 120 19.22 0.75 -3.68
C ALA A 120 20.05 0.59 -4.99
N PRO A 121 21.27 -0.01 -5.04
CA PRO A 121 22.08 0.01 -6.25
C PRO A 121 21.57 -0.90 -7.39
N ALA A 122 20.63 -1.79 -7.13
CA ALA A 122 20.03 -2.67 -8.15
C ALA A 122 18.70 -2.13 -8.70
N LEU A 123 18.25 -0.97 -8.21
CA LEU A 123 16.96 -0.38 -8.58
C LEU A 123 17.06 0.28 -9.97
N GLY A 124 16.30 -0.22 -10.94
CA GLY A 124 16.04 0.54 -12.16
C GLY A 124 15.40 1.90 -11.81
N SER A 125 15.71 2.94 -12.56
CA SER A 125 15.26 4.30 -12.28
C SER A 125 13.74 4.43 -12.09
N GLY A 126 12.96 3.59 -12.77
CA GLY A 126 11.49 3.55 -12.65
C GLY A 126 11.01 3.01 -11.29
N ARG A 127 11.53 1.87 -10.84
CA ARG A 127 11.14 1.28 -9.55
C ARG A 127 11.43 2.22 -8.37
N GLU A 128 12.61 2.83 -8.36
CA GLU A 128 12.97 3.79 -7.30
C GLU A 128 12.05 5.02 -7.30
N ALA A 129 11.68 5.52 -8.48
CA ALA A 129 10.76 6.64 -8.61
C ALA A 129 9.36 6.27 -8.07
N ASP A 130 8.84 5.10 -8.47
CA ASP A 130 7.54 4.61 -8.00
C ASP A 130 7.50 4.37 -6.49
N LEU A 131 8.55 3.75 -5.92
CA LEU A 131 8.65 3.56 -4.46
C LEU A 131 8.74 4.89 -3.71
N THR A 132 9.49 5.87 -4.26
CA THR A 132 9.61 7.20 -3.65
C THR A 132 8.27 7.93 -3.66
N LEU A 133 7.54 7.84 -4.77
CA LEU A 133 6.19 8.40 -4.90
C LEU A 133 5.22 7.72 -3.94
N LEU A 134 5.20 6.39 -3.94
CA LEU A 134 4.32 5.62 -3.06
C LEU A 134 4.58 5.92 -1.58
N ALA A 135 5.86 5.99 -1.18
CA ALA A 135 6.21 6.34 0.19
C ALA A 135 5.69 7.72 0.60
N ALA A 136 5.71 8.72 -0.29
CA ALA A 136 5.15 10.04 -0.01
C ALA A 136 3.62 10.00 0.15
N LEU A 137 2.93 9.33 -0.77
CA LEU A 137 1.46 9.22 -0.75
C LEU A 137 0.98 8.43 0.46
N ALA A 138 1.56 7.25 0.69
CA ALA A 138 1.20 6.37 1.79
C ALA A 138 1.50 6.99 3.16
N CYS A 139 2.64 7.69 3.31
CA CYS A 139 2.97 8.45 4.51
C CYS A 139 1.90 9.49 4.84
N ARG A 140 1.45 10.24 3.84
CA ARG A 140 0.41 11.26 4.00
C ARG A 140 -0.91 10.66 4.44
N ASP A 141 -1.35 9.59 3.77
CA ASP A 141 -2.61 8.93 4.08
C ASP A 141 -2.57 8.28 5.47
N ALA A 142 -1.45 7.64 5.84
CA ALA A 142 -1.26 7.11 7.20
C ALA A 142 -1.31 8.22 8.26
N ALA A 143 -0.72 9.39 7.99
CA ALA A 143 -0.81 10.53 8.90
C ALA A 143 -2.25 11.05 9.04
N VAL A 144 -3.04 11.06 7.95
CA VAL A 144 -4.46 11.43 7.98
C VAL A 144 -5.28 10.42 8.81
N GLU A 145 -4.99 9.12 8.70
CA GLU A 145 -5.63 8.08 9.51
C GLU A 145 -5.33 8.28 11.00
N GLU A 146 -4.07 8.57 11.37
CA GLU A 146 -3.68 8.89 12.75
C GLU A 146 -4.38 10.15 13.28
N GLN A 147 -4.50 11.21 12.46
CA GLN A 147 -5.26 12.42 12.80
C GLN A 147 -6.74 12.12 13.06
N GLY A 148 -7.34 11.29 12.23
CA GLY A 148 -8.73 10.84 12.40
C GLY A 148 -8.97 10.16 13.75
N GLN A 149 -7.93 9.52 14.28
CA GLN A 149 -7.93 8.87 15.60
C GLN A 149 -7.43 9.79 16.72
N ARG A 150 -7.20 11.08 16.44
CA ARG A 150 -6.65 12.10 17.34
C ARG A 150 -5.25 11.79 17.86
N ARG A 151 -4.48 10.96 17.16
CA ARG A 151 -3.08 10.64 17.50
C ARG A 151 -2.13 11.60 16.77
N TYR A 152 -2.19 12.88 17.12
CA TYR A 152 -1.48 13.96 16.40
C TYR A 152 0.04 13.83 16.45
N GLU A 153 0.59 13.32 17.55
CA GLU A 153 2.03 13.08 17.66
C GLU A 153 2.50 11.97 16.69
N ALA A 154 1.75 10.86 16.61
CA ALA A 154 2.05 9.78 15.66
C ALA A 154 1.96 10.28 14.21
N ALA A 155 0.92 11.05 13.88
CA ALA A 155 0.77 11.68 12.57
C ALA A 155 1.96 12.58 12.23
N ALA A 156 2.41 13.41 13.18
CA ALA A 156 3.55 14.29 12.98
C ALA A 156 4.87 13.51 12.78
N GLN A 157 5.09 12.43 13.52
CA GLN A 157 6.26 11.55 13.34
C GLN A 157 6.30 10.94 11.95
N LEU A 158 5.17 10.41 11.46
CA LEU A 158 5.06 9.89 10.10
C LEU A 158 5.42 10.95 9.05
N LEU A 159 4.88 12.15 9.17
CA LEU A 159 5.20 13.24 8.22
C LEU A 159 6.68 13.62 8.27
N VAL A 160 7.30 13.67 9.45
CA VAL A 160 8.75 13.93 9.59
C VAL A 160 9.56 12.84 8.90
N GLU A 161 9.22 11.57 9.09
CA GLU A 161 9.89 10.44 8.43
C GLU A 161 9.75 10.51 6.90
N GLY A 162 8.54 10.82 6.42
CA GLY A 162 8.28 11.02 4.99
C GLY A 162 9.09 12.17 4.40
N ILE A 163 9.16 13.32 5.07
CA ILE A 163 9.97 14.47 4.65
C ILE A 163 11.46 14.10 4.58
N GLN A 164 11.99 13.44 5.61
CA GLN A 164 13.38 12.99 5.63
C GLN A 164 13.70 12.04 4.48
N LEU A 165 12.76 11.12 4.16
CA LEU A 165 12.89 10.22 3.02
C LEU A 165 12.93 11.00 1.70
N GLN A 166 11.99 11.94 1.48
CA GLN A 166 11.96 12.76 0.26
C GLN A 166 13.21 13.62 0.11
N GLN A 167 13.72 14.18 1.20
CA GLN A 167 14.99 14.93 1.21
C GLN A 167 16.17 14.05 0.79
N ARG A 168 16.28 12.83 1.29
CA ARG A 168 17.33 11.88 0.90
C ARG A 168 17.24 11.50 -0.57
N MET A 169 16.04 11.27 -1.07
CA MET A 169 15.82 10.85 -2.45
C MET A 169 15.96 12.00 -3.45
N GLY A 170 15.58 13.24 -3.05
CA GLY A 170 15.76 14.46 -3.84
C GLY A 170 14.99 14.50 -5.17
N LYS A 171 13.98 13.63 -5.35
CA LYS A 171 13.31 13.41 -6.65
C LYS A 171 11.96 14.11 -6.79
N LEU A 172 11.23 14.33 -5.69
CA LEU A 172 9.86 14.80 -5.68
C LEU A 172 9.66 16.02 -4.78
N PRO A 173 10.19 17.21 -5.16
CA PRO A 173 10.13 18.41 -4.32
C PRO A 173 8.71 18.88 -4.04
N ASP A 174 7.75 18.59 -4.94
CA ASP A 174 6.35 18.97 -4.73
C ASP A 174 5.71 18.10 -3.66
N GLN A 175 6.00 16.80 -3.62
CA GLN A 175 5.53 15.90 -2.58
C GLN A 175 6.13 16.27 -1.22
N GLN A 176 7.43 16.59 -1.19
CA GLN A 176 8.08 17.06 0.03
C GLN A 176 7.37 18.31 0.57
N ARG A 177 7.12 19.32 -0.26
CA ARG A 177 6.41 20.55 0.15
C ARG A 177 5.00 20.29 0.67
N ARG A 178 4.29 19.31 0.10
CA ARG A 178 2.97 18.90 0.60
C ARG A 178 3.05 18.31 2.01
N LEU A 179 3.99 17.40 2.25
CA LEU A 179 4.22 16.83 3.58
C LEU A 179 4.62 17.89 4.61
N GLU A 180 5.47 18.86 4.23
CA GLU A 180 5.85 20.00 5.08
C GLU A 180 4.63 20.86 5.44
N GLY A 181 3.76 21.16 4.48
CA GLY A 181 2.53 21.90 4.71
C GLY A 181 1.54 21.14 5.62
N ASP A 182 1.40 19.83 5.43
CA ASP A 182 0.55 18.99 6.29
C ASP A 182 1.11 18.93 7.73
N LEU A 183 2.44 18.89 7.90
CA LEU A 183 3.09 18.95 9.22
C LEU A 183 2.86 20.30 9.90
N GLU A 184 3.01 21.41 9.18
CA GLU A 184 2.73 22.75 9.71
C GLU A 184 1.27 22.88 10.17
N ALA A 185 0.33 22.32 9.42
CA ALA A 185 -1.09 22.32 9.77
C ALA A 185 -1.40 21.54 11.05
N LEU A 186 -0.55 20.57 11.42
CA LEU A 186 -0.69 19.79 12.66
C LEU A 186 -0.20 20.50 13.92
N LEU A 187 0.68 21.49 13.81
CA LEU A 187 1.31 22.13 14.97
C LEU A 187 0.31 22.64 16.03
N PRO A 188 -0.82 23.31 15.66
CA PRO A 188 -1.79 23.77 16.66
C PRO A 188 -2.42 22.63 17.47
N PHE A 189 -2.63 21.46 16.88
CA PHE A 189 -3.27 20.32 17.52
C PHE A 189 -2.32 19.57 18.49
N ARG A 190 -1.02 19.53 18.17
CA ARG A 190 0.00 18.95 19.06
C ARG A 190 0.12 19.70 20.39
N ILE A 191 -0.10 21.00 20.40
CA ILE A 191 -0.08 21.82 21.62
C ILE A 191 -1.29 21.48 22.50
N LEU A 192 -2.44 21.14 21.90
CA LEU A 192 -3.65 20.77 22.64
C LEU A 192 -3.57 19.40 23.33
N ASP A 193 -2.75 18.47 22.81
CA ASP A 193 -2.50 17.16 23.44
C ASP A 193 -1.58 17.25 24.66
N LEU A 194 -0.93 18.39 24.90
CA LEU A 194 -0.02 18.64 26.02
C LEU A 194 -0.67 19.35 27.21
N ILE A 195 -1.96 19.74 27.09
CA ILE A 195 -2.75 20.43 28.12
C ILE A 195 -3.81 19.48 28.67
#